data_7638d99a0b99caba7cff2b420d615e19
#
_entry.id   7638d99a0b99caba7cff2b420d615e19
#
_cell.length_a   1.000
_cell.length_b   1.000
_cell.length_c   1.000
_cell.angle_alpha   90.00
_cell.angle_beta   90.00
_cell.angle_gamma   90.00
#
_symmetry.space_group_name_H-M   'P 1'
#
loop_
_entity.id
_entity.type
_entity.pdbx_description
1 polymer ?
#
loop_
_entity_poly.entity_id
_entity_poly.type
_entity_poly.pdbx_seq_one_letter_code
_entity_poly.pdbx_strand_id
1 'polypeptide(L)'
;MKLAFISPYPPSQVTLNEYGYHLTRSFLGKKGIEKIYILTNHLEDDSQYSRYAEAGLDIIPCWNFDSWFTVLKLRKKLKELKPDAVILNLQFMTFGAGKIPAALGLLTPWMCKLLGIPSVVILHNITETVKLDTIGMADSKFKRNLFLWIGEQLTKFILKADLVGVTISQYVTILKEKYKTQNVVLLPHGNFELPERNYLPDDIKEINLMAFGKFGTYKKAEVMIDAMEVLQKMYPDLKFKSTVAGTDNPNVKGYIDGLKKKYSHLPNVEYTGYIPEEMVSQIFWDSTFVIFPYTTTTGSSGILHQAGSYGRACILPKIDDLERVVEEEGYGGAYFETENAESLAVAVASLIDNPQERRNIEDQNFKAAKGLPMNELAQWYLSHIQKLLPQKP
;
A
#
# COMPACT_ATOMS: atom_id res chain seq x y z
N MET A 1 3.91 7.40 27.42
CA MET A 1 4.73 7.93 26.30
C MET A 1 3.84 8.59 25.30
N LYS A 2 4.29 9.72 24.72
CA LYS A 2 3.61 10.47 23.67
C LYS A 2 4.23 10.11 22.33
N LEU A 3 3.45 9.57 21.41
CA LEU A 3 3.92 9.21 20.07
C LEU A 3 3.41 10.22 19.03
N ALA A 4 4.26 10.58 18.08
CA ALA A 4 3.83 11.31 16.90
C ALA A 4 3.92 10.40 15.67
N PHE A 5 2.85 10.30 14.88
CA PHE A 5 2.82 9.66 13.58
C PHE A 5 2.83 10.73 12.50
N ILE A 6 3.77 10.63 11.57
CA ILE A 6 3.77 11.47 10.36
C ILE A 6 3.26 10.61 9.23
N SER A 7 2.01 10.86 8.81
CA SER A 7 1.31 10.07 7.82
C SER A 7 0.15 10.87 7.20
N PRO A 8 -0.16 10.69 5.91
CA PRO A 8 -1.50 10.96 5.42
C PRO A 8 -2.52 10.18 6.26
N TYR A 9 -3.72 10.73 6.42
CA TYR A 9 -4.75 10.13 7.27
C TYR A 9 -6.15 10.40 6.67
N PRO A 10 -7.12 9.48 6.74
CA PRO A 10 -8.44 9.73 6.22
C PRO A 10 -9.11 10.97 6.85
N PRO A 11 -9.92 11.73 6.07
CA PRO A 11 -10.40 11.46 4.72
C PRO A 11 -9.48 11.95 3.59
N SER A 12 -8.21 12.27 3.87
CA SER A 12 -7.24 12.58 2.83
C SER A 12 -7.12 11.41 1.85
N GLN A 13 -7.08 11.71 0.55
CA GLN A 13 -6.88 10.70 -0.50
C GLN A 13 -5.41 10.52 -0.90
N VAL A 14 -4.48 11.10 -0.14
CA VAL A 14 -3.04 10.87 -0.31
C VAL A 14 -2.72 9.42 0.02
N THR A 15 -1.90 8.79 -0.79
CA THR A 15 -1.52 7.37 -0.63
C THR A 15 -0.94 7.11 0.78
N LEU A 16 -1.18 5.92 1.34
CA LEU A 16 -0.87 5.49 2.70
C LEU A 16 -1.79 6.07 3.80
N ASN A 17 -2.85 6.80 3.46
CA ASN A 17 -3.84 7.28 4.42
C ASN A 17 -4.48 6.13 5.22
N GLU A 18 -4.95 5.09 4.52
CA GLU A 18 -5.57 3.88 5.12
C GLU A 18 -4.56 3.13 6.00
N TYR A 19 -3.34 2.93 5.51
CA TYR A 19 -2.30 2.30 6.32
C TYR A 19 -2.02 3.10 7.61
N GLY A 20 -1.92 4.43 7.50
CA GLY A 20 -1.79 5.33 8.64
C GLY A 20 -2.94 5.19 9.64
N TYR A 21 -4.17 5.07 9.16
CA TYR A 21 -5.37 4.89 9.98
C TYR A 21 -5.33 3.59 10.78
N HIS A 22 -5.20 2.45 10.11
CA HIS A 22 -5.20 1.15 10.78
C HIS A 22 -4.00 0.97 11.71
N LEU A 23 -2.82 1.42 11.29
CA LEU A 23 -1.62 1.36 12.12
C LEU A 23 -1.78 2.17 13.41
N THR A 24 -2.21 3.43 13.33
CA THR A 24 -2.32 4.28 14.51
C THR A 24 -3.36 3.77 15.49
N ARG A 25 -4.49 3.26 14.99
CA ARG A 25 -5.54 2.64 15.82
C ARG A 25 -5.03 1.39 16.55
N SER A 26 -4.17 0.62 15.91
CA SER A 26 -3.57 -0.57 16.55
C SER A 26 -2.65 -0.25 17.74
N PHE A 27 -2.26 1.03 17.91
CA PHE A 27 -1.53 1.50 19.09
C PHE A 27 -2.44 2.00 20.21
N LEU A 28 -3.71 2.34 19.93
CA LEU A 28 -4.63 2.82 20.96
C LEU A 28 -4.86 1.76 22.04
N GLY A 29 -4.87 2.21 23.30
CA GLY A 29 -5.07 1.33 24.45
C GLY A 29 -3.87 0.45 24.82
N LYS A 30 -2.75 0.48 24.06
CA LYS A 30 -1.56 -0.30 24.43
C LYS A 30 -0.87 0.31 25.66
N LYS A 31 -0.40 -0.59 26.55
CA LYS A 31 0.28 -0.21 27.78
C LYS A 31 1.50 0.69 27.51
N GLY A 32 1.57 1.81 28.21
CA GLY A 32 2.68 2.75 28.10
C GLY A 32 2.45 3.88 27.08
N ILE A 33 1.39 3.86 26.29
CA ILE A 33 0.97 4.97 25.43
C ILE A 33 0.01 5.87 26.20
N GLU A 34 0.36 7.14 26.29
CA GLU A 34 -0.44 8.19 26.93
C GLU A 34 -1.24 8.97 25.88
N LYS A 35 -0.59 9.29 24.76
CA LYS A 35 -1.15 10.13 23.70
C LYS A 35 -0.53 9.81 22.36
N ILE A 36 -1.37 9.87 21.31
CA ILE A 36 -0.96 9.74 19.91
C ILE A 36 -1.29 11.04 19.19
N TYR A 37 -0.30 11.61 18.50
CA TYR A 37 -0.45 12.77 17.62
C TYR A 37 -0.30 12.32 16.18
N ILE A 38 -1.30 12.55 15.34
CA ILE A 38 -1.23 12.30 13.89
C ILE A 38 -0.91 13.63 13.20
N LEU A 39 0.31 13.75 12.68
CA LEU A 39 0.73 14.90 11.88
C LEU A 39 0.43 14.61 10.41
N THR A 40 -0.66 15.17 9.92
CA THR A 40 -1.20 14.87 8.58
C THR A 40 -1.25 16.09 7.67
N ASN A 41 -1.60 15.88 6.40
CA ASN A 41 -1.76 16.96 5.44
C ASN A 41 -3.05 17.74 5.67
N HIS A 42 -3.05 19.02 5.25
CA HIS A 42 -4.27 19.82 5.18
C HIS A 42 -5.21 19.29 4.09
N LEU A 43 -6.51 19.40 4.34
CA LEU A 43 -7.59 19.27 3.37
C LEU A 43 -8.08 20.67 2.92
N GLU A 44 -9.04 20.71 2.03
CA GLU A 44 -9.79 21.95 1.74
C GLU A 44 -10.59 22.40 2.98
N ASP A 45 -11.14 21.45 3.71
CA ASP A 45 -11.81 21.63 4.99
C ASP A 45 -11.29 20.62 6.03
N ASP A 46 -10.40 21.09 6.89
CA ASP A 46 -9.78 20.28 7.94
C ASP A 46 -10.77 19.81 9.02
N SER A 47 -11.98 20.40 9.10
CA SER A 47 -13.01 19.96 10.06
C SER A 47 -13.47 18.52 9.82
N GLN A 48 -13.30 18.01 8.60
CA GLN A 48 -13.62 16.64 8.23
C GLN A 48 -12.81 15.59 9.02
N TYR A 49 -11.63 15.95 9.55
CA TYR A 49 -10.86 15.07 10.42
C TYR A 49 -11.56 14.74 11.74
N SER A 50 -12.53 15.56 12.18
CA SER A 50 -13.32 15.33 13.40
C SER A 50 -14.06 14.00 13.41
N ARG A 51 -14.42 13.47 12.23
CA ARG A 51 -15.08 12.15 12.08
C ARG A 51 -14.19 10.99 12.53
N TYR A 52 -12.89 11.19 12.57
CA TYR A 52 -11.89 10.20 12.93
C TYR A 52 -11.28 10.47 14.32
N ALA A 53 -11.80 11.45 15.04
CA ALA A 53 -11.35 11.78 16.38
C ALA A 53 -11.70 10.65 17.37
N GLU A 54 -10.74 10.31 18.21
CA GLU A 54 -10.85 9.23 19.20
C GLU A 54 -10.14 9.62 20.50
N ALA A 55 -10.58 9.05 21.62
CA ALA A 55 -9.91 9.29 22.91
C ALA A 55 -8.45 8.82 22.86
N GLY A 56 -7.53 9.69 23.26
CA GLY A 56 -6.09 9.39 23.22
C GLY A 56 -5.40 9.70 21.88
N LEU A 57 -6.16 10.17 20.84
CA LEU A 57 -5.64 10.44 19.51
C LEU A 57 -6.00 11.86 19.06
N ASP A 58 -5.00 12.67 18.74
CA ASP A 58 -5.17 14.01 18.17
C ASP A 58 -4.71 14.02 16.71
N ILE A 59 -5.62 14.36 15.81
CA ILE A 59 -5.30 14.56 14.39
C ILE A 59 -4.96 16.03 14.17
N ILE A 60 -3.76 16.29 13.66
CA ILE A 60 -3.20 17.64 13.55
C ILE A 60 -2.79 17.87 12.09
N PRO A 61 -3.63 18.49 11.26
CA PRO A 61 -3.21 18.96 9.95
C PRO A 61 -2.11 20.01 10.12
N CYS A 62 -0.95 19.81 9.51
CA CYS A 62 0.18 20.71 9.70
C CYS A 62 1.10 20.86 8.49
N TRP A 63 0.84 20.16 7.40
CA TRP A 63 1.59 20.30 6.15
C TRP A 63 0.66 20.20 4.94
N ASN A 64 1.10 20.72 3.78
CA ASN A 64 0.34 20.65 2.53
C ASN A 64 1.02 19.69 1.57
N PHE A 65 0.22 18.88 0.86
CA PHE A 65 0.72 18.09 -0.25
C PHE A 65 1.34 18.99 -1.32
N ASP A 66 2.46 18.58 -1.90
CA ASP A 66 3.28 19.37 -2.83
C ASP A 66 3.92 20.66 -2.25
N SER A 67 4.05 20.78 -0.93
CA SER A 67 4.67 21.95 -0.30
C SER A 67 6.18 21.79 -0.14
N TRP A 68 6.93 22.82 -0.50
CA TRP A 68 8.38 22.92 -0.27
C TRP A 68 8.73 23.12 1.21
N PHE A 69 7.78 23.51 2.05
CA PHE A 69 7.97 23.86 3.45
C PHE A 69 7.55 22.76 4.42
N THR A 70 7.21 21.55 3.93
CA THR A 70 6.70 20.44 4.75
C THR A 70 7.61 20.15 5.94
N VAL A 71 8.92 19.99 5.73
CA VAL A 71 9.88 19.68 6.82
C VAL A 71 9.93 20.77 7.86
N LEU A 72 9.87 22.05 7.45
CA LEU A 72 9.90 23.19 8.39
C LEU A 72 8.61 23.23 9.24
N LYS A 73 7.45 22.96 8.64
CA LYS A 73 6.17 22.90 9.36
C LYS A 73 6.16 21.73 10.36
N LEU A 74 6.59 20.53 9.92
CA LEU A 74 6.74 19.37 10.79
C LEU A 74 7.71 19.63 11.94
N ARG A 75 8.88 20.25 11.66
CA ARG A 75 9.86 20.64 12.68
C ARG A 75 9.25 21.56 13.75
N LYS A 76 8.49 22.57 13.32
CA LYS A 76 7.81 23.49 14.25
C LYS A 76 6.85 22.72 15.13
N LYS A 77 6.00 21.87 14.55
CA LYS A 77 4.99 21.09 15.27
C LYS A 77 5.60 20.09 16.24
N LEU A 78 6.66 19.38 15.87
CA LEU A 78 7.36 18.45 16.75
C LEU A 78 8.01 19.15 17.95
N LYS A 79 8.54 20.36 17.75
CA LYS A 79 9.07 21.18 18.88
C LYS A 79 7.98 21.65 19.86
N GLU A 80 6.77 21.91 19.36
CA GLU A 80 5.60 22.28 20.18
C GLU A 80 5.09 21.07 20.98
N LEU A 81 4.92 19.93 20.36
CA LEU A 81 4.31 18.73 20.95
C LEU A 81 5.28 17.94 21.83
N LYS A 82 6.59 18.01 21.56
CA LYS A 82 7.65 17.27 22.26
C LYS A 82 7.29 15.79 22.46
N PRO A 83 7.05 15.02 21.37
CA PRO A 83 6.78 13.60 21.49
C PRO A 83 8.02 12.85 21.97
N ASP A 84 7.83 11.73 22.65
CA ASP A 84 8.92 10.84 23.07
C ASP A 84 9.54 10.11 21.89
N ALA A 85 8.75 9.79 20.85
CA ALA A 85 9.22 9.18 19.60
C ALA A 85 8.33 9.56 18.42
N VAL A 86 8.87 9.40 17.20
CA VAL A 86 8.17 9.65 15.93
C VAL A 86 8.16 8.38 15.10
N ILE A 87 6.99 8.03 14.55
CA ILE A 87 6.83 7.00 13.53
C ILE A 87 6.48 7.70 12.20
N LEU A 88 7.23 7.39 11.15
CA LEU A 88 7.05 7.96 9.82
C LEU A 88 6.56 6.89 8.86
N ASN A 89 5.37 7.06 8.34
CA ASN A 89 4.76 6.18 7.33
C ASN A 89 5.10 6.72 5.95
N LEU A 90 6.13 6.17 5.30
CA LEU A 90 6.76 6.77 4.14
C LEU A 90 6.75 5.88 2.88
N GLN A 91 6.46 6.53 1.78
CA GLN A 91 6.87 6.16 0.42
C GLN A 91 7.45 7.39 -0.28
N PHE A 92 8.11 7.23 -1.43
CA PHE A 92 8.79 8.37 -2.08
C PHE A 92 7.86 9.54 -2.43
N MET A 93 6.57 9.30 -2.67
CA MET A 93 5.59 10.31 -3.04
C MET A 93 4.66 10.71 -1.86
N THR A 94 5.01 10.40 -0.63
CA THR A 94 4.16 10.71 0.55
C THR A 94 3.84 12.20 0.67
N PHE A 95 4.81 13.06 0.38
CA PHE A 95 4.67 14.51 0.61
C PHE A 95 4.33 15.33 -0.63
N GLY A 96 4.30 14.71 -1.81
CA GLY A 96 3.96 15.41 -3.03
C GLY A 96 4.03 14.54 -4.28
N ALA A 97 3.31 14.95 -5.33
CA ALA A 97 3.41 14.42 -6.68
C ALA A 97 4.61 15.05 -7.43
N GLY A 98 4.96 16.30 -7.09
CA GLY A 98 6.14 16.98 -7.62
C GLY A 98 7.44 16.40 -7.05
N LYS A 99 8.46 16.26 -7.91
CA LYS A 99 9.76 15.65 -7.55
C LYS A 99 10.45 16.39 -6.39
N ILE A 100 10.41 17.73 -6.37
CA ILE A 100 11.09 18.55 -5.35
C ILE A 100 10.36 18.49 -4.01
N PRO A 101 9.04 18.74 -3.91
CA PRO A 101 8.31 18.59 -2.65
C PRO A 101 8.43 17.18 -2.06
N ALA A 102 8.30 16.14 -2.89
CA ALA A 102 8.47 14.77 -2.47
C ALA A 102 9.87 14.53 -1.87
N ALA A 103 10.93 14.94 -2.58
CA ALA A 103 12.31 14.79 -2.12
C ALA A 103 12.59 15.55 -0.82
N LEU A 104 12.13 16.80 -0.72
CA LEU A 104 12.30 17.61 0.50
C LEU A 104 11.59 16.98 1.70
N GLY A 105 10.38 16.43 1.52
CA GLY A 105 9.64 15.75 2.58
C GLY A 105 10.39 14.54 3.15
N LEU A 106 11.15 13.83 2.31
CA LEU A 106 11.95 12.66 2.73
C LEU A 106 13.17 13.03 3.60
N LEU A 107 13.47 14.31 3.79
CA LEU A 107 14.47 14.76 4.77
C LEU A 107 13.93 14.71 6.22
N THR A 108 12.67 14.42 6.43
CA THR A 108 12.03 14.40 7.75
C THR A 108 12.72 13.45 8.75
N PRO A 109 13.14 12.22 8.41
CA PRO A 109 13.89 11.36 9.34
C PRO A 109 15.20 12.01 9.83
N TRP A 110 15.95 12.63 8.93
CA TRP A 110 17.16 13.39 9.29
C TRP A 110 16.85 14.57 10.19
N MET A 111 15.76 15.30 9.95
CA MET A 111 15.30 16.40 10.80
C MET A 111 14.94 15.88 12.22
N CYS A 112 14.28 14.72 12.36
CA CYS A 112 14.04 14.10 13.67
C CYS A 112 15.36 13.81 14.39
N LYS A 113 16.36 13.28 13.70
CA LYS A 113 17.71 13.05 14.25
C LYS A 113 18.36 14.33 14.76
N LEU A 114 18.26 15.44 14.00
CA LEU A 114 18.78 16.74 14.42
C LEU A 114 18.04 17.33 15.63
N LEU A 115 16.79 16.95 15.85
CA LEU A 115 16.01 17.34 17.03
C LEU A 115 16.26 16.45 18.25
N GLY A 116 17.02 15.36 18.09
CA GLY A 116 17.24 14.37 19.14
C GLY A 116 15.99 13.56 19.50
N ILE A 117 15.01 13.46 18.57
CA ILE A 117 13.78 12.70 18.78
C ILE A 117 13.96 11.32 18.15
N PRO A 118 13.87 10.23 18.91
CA PRO A 118 13.89 8.86 18.39
C PRO A 118 12.87 8.66 17.28
N SER A 119 13.29 8.06 16.17
CA SER A 119 12.44 7.93 14.99
C SER A 119 12.50 6.55 14.36
N VAL A 120 11.31 6.05 13.99
CA VAL A 120 11.11 4.80 13.26
C VAL A 120 10.46 5.13 11.93
N VAL A 121 11.05 4.67 10.84
CA VAL A 121 10.48 4.80 9.49
C VAL A 121 9.88 3.47 9.08
N ILE A 122 8.67 3.52 8.52
CA ILE A 122 8.05 2.44 7.77
C ILE A 122 8.17 2.82 6.30
N LEU A 123 9.05 2.14 5.57
CA LEU A 123 9.35 2.44 4.19
C LEU A 123 8.71 1.41 3.26
N HIS A 124 7.67 1.82 2.56
CA HIS A 124 6.88 0.91 1.72
C HIS A 124 7.51 0.60 0.36
N ASN A 125 8.44 1.42 -0.09
CA ASN A 125 9.18 1.19 -1.33
C ASN A 125 10.59 1.74 -1.24
N ILE A 126 11.51 1.23 -2.08
CA ILE A 126 12.89 1.71 -2.17
C ILE A 126 13.21 2.14 -3.61
N THR A 127 14.12 3.11 -3.77
CA THR A 127 14.52 3.59 -5.10
C THR A 127 15.38 2.58 -5.86
N GLU A 128 16.01 1.68 -5.15
CA GLU A 128 16.96 0.69 -5.65
C GLU A 128 16.31 -0.34 -6.59
N THR A 129 14.99 -0.58 -6.45
CA THR A 129 14.25 -1.54 -7.27
C THR A 129 13.40 -0.88 -8.36
N VAL A 130 13.42 0.46 -8.46
CA VAL A 130 12.64 1.18 -9.48
C VAL A 130 13.20 0.90 -10.88
N LYS A 131 12.36 0.32 -11.75
CA LYS A 131 12.68 0.15 -13.19
C LYS A 131 12.52 1.50 -13.89
N LEU A 132 13.64 2.16 -14.20
CA LEU A 132 13.65 3.52 -14.77
C LEU A 132 13.02 3.60 -16.16
N ASP A 133 12.99 2.51 -16.89
CA ASP A 133 12.41 2.42 -18.24
C ASP A 133 10.86 2.62 -18.18
N THR A 134 10.23 2.23 -17.06
CA THR A 134 8.77 2.38 -16.87
C THR A 134 8.33 3.81 -16.51
N ILE A 135 9.27 4.69 -16.13
CA ILE A 135 8.98 6.10 -15.77
C ILE A 135 9.42 7.10 -16.84
N GLY A 136 9.61 6.65 -18.09
CA GLY A 136 9.89 7.52 -19.23
C GLY A 136 11.25 8.23 -19.17
N MET A 137 12.23 7.67 -18.46
CA MET A 137 13.59 8.23 -18.35
C MET A 137 14.64 7.48 -19.18
N ALA A 138 14.19 6.60 -20.10
CA ALA A 138 15.08 5.78 -20.94
C ALA A 138 15.96 6.60 -21.90
N ASP A 139 15.53 7.80 -22.29
CA ASP A 139 16.14 8.54 -23.41
C ASP A 139 17.47 9.24 -23.11
N SER A 140 17.91 9.31 -21.83
CA SER A 140 19.16 10.01 -21.48
C SER A 140 19.88 9.34 -20.32
N LYS A 141 21.07 8.78 -20.61
CA LYS A 141 21.96 8.21 -19.59
C LYS A 141 22.29 9.21 -18.47
N PHE A 142 22.43 10.49 -18.80
CA PHE A 142 22.69 11.54 -17.80
C PHE A 142 21.53 11.73 -16.85
N LYS A 143 20.29 11.85 -17.36
CA LYS A 143 19.07 11.99 -16.53
C LYS A 143 18.87 10.77 -15.64
N ARG A 144 19.11 9.58 -16.19
CA ARG A 144 19.04 8.31 -15.45
C ARG A 144 20.03 8.30 -14.27
N ASN A 145 21.30 8.61 -14.53
CA ASN A 145 22.35 8.61 -13.50
C ASN A 145 22.08 9.67 -12.43
N LEU A 146 21.61 10.85 -12.84
CA LEU A 146 21.22 11.92 -11.91
C LEU A 146 20.05 11.48 -11.00
N PHE A 147 19.04 10.83 -11.58
CA PHE A 147 17.88 10.32 -10.81
C PHE A 147 18.33 9.26 -9.80
N LEU A 148 19.15 8.30 -10.22
CA LEU A 148 19.71 7.26 -9.33
C LEU A 148 20.52 7.89 -8.19
N TRP A 149 21.37 8.87 -8.50
CA TRP A 149 22.17 9.57 -7.50
C TRP A 149 21.30 10.33 -6.49
N ILE A 150 20.27 11.05 -6.97
CA ILE A 150 19.30 11.74 -6.08
C ILE A 150 18.60 10.72 -5.20
N GLY A 151 18.08 9.63 -5.76
CA GLY A 151 17.42 8.56 -5.01
C GLY A 151 18.34 8.00 -3.92
N GLU A 152 19.59 7.76 -4.24
CA GLU A 152 20.61 7.30 -3.29
C GLU A 152 20.85 8.30 -2.15
N GLN A 153 20.93 9.60 -2.43
CA GLN A 153 21.07 10.61 -1.37
C GLN A 153 19.83 10.67 -0.49
N LEU A 154 18.62 10.59 -1.08
CA LEU A 154 17.36 10.56 -0.31
C LEU A 154 17.28 9.33 0.59
N THR A 155 17.67 8.15 0.09
CA THR A 155 17.74 6.94 0.92
C THR A 155 18.71 7.12 2.09
N LYS A 156 19.89 7.76 1.88
CA LYS A 156 20.82 8.07 2.97
C LYS A 156 20.22 8.98 4.04
N PHE A 157 19.34 9.93 3.68
CA PHE A 157 18.62 10.75 4.64
C PHE A 157 17.54 9.97 5.39
N ILE A 158 16.81 9.07 4.72
CA ILE A 158 15.86 8.17 5.36
C ILE A 158 16.56 7.27 6.39
N LEU A 159 17.73 6.73 6.04
CA LEU A 159 18.55 5.87 6.90
C LEU A 159 19.18 6.61 8.11
N LYS A 160 18.96 7.92 8.26
CA LYS A 160 19.30 8.65 9.52
C LYS A 160 18.30 8.41 10.65
N ALA A 161 17.14 7.82 10.38
CA ALA A 161 16.25 7.33 11.42
C ALA A 161 16.94 6.28 12.31
N ASP A 162 16.46 6.11 13.52
CA ASP A 162 17.05 5.14 14.45
C ASP A 162 16.68 3.70 14.05
N LEU A 163 15.52 3.51 13.42
CA LEU A 163 15.08 2.24 12.83
C LEU A 163 14.36 2.49 11.52
N VAL A 164 14.63 1.67 10.51
CA VAL A 164 13.94 1.67 9.21
C VAL A 164 13.39 0.27 8.95
N GLY A 165 12.07 0.13 9.00
CA GLY A 165 11.35 -1.07 8.60
C GLY A 165 11.01 -1.03 7.13
N VAL A 166 11.31 -2.11 6.42
CA VAL A 166 10.94 -2.33 5.01
C VAL A 166 10.08 -3.57 4.89
N THR A 167 9.18 -3.59 3.91
CA THR A 167 8.12 -4.60 3.82
C THR A 167 8.53 -5.87 3.07
N ILE A 168 9.70 -5.92 2.48
CA ILE A 168 10.22 -7.06 1.70
C ILE A 168 11.62 -7.43 2.21
N SER A 169 11.89 -8.71 2.40
CA SER A 169 13.17 -9.22 2.94
C SER A 169 14.37 -8.82 2.08
N GLN A 170 14.21 -8.86 0.76
CA GLN A 170 15.24 -8.44 -0.20
C GLN A 170 15.63 -6.96 -0.01
N TYR A 171 14.70 -6.09 0.37
CA TYR A 171 14.99 -4.68 0.62
C TYR A 171 15.91 -4.49 1.83
N VAL A 172 15.78 -5.36 2.85
CA VAL A 172 16.72 -5.37 3.99
C VAL A 172 18.15 -5.64 3.49
N THR A 173 18.32 -6.67 2.67
CA THR A 173 19.61 -7.06 2.11
C THR A 173 20.20 -5.93 1.25
N ILE A 174 19.42 -5.42 0.29
CA ILE A 174 19.87 -4.34 -0.61
C ILE A 174 20.33 -3.11 0.19
N LEU A 175 19.53 -2.65 1.16
CA LEU A 175 19.87 -1.43 1.91
C LEU A 175 21.04 -1.66 2.86
N LYS A 176 21.13 -2.80 3.54
CA LYS A 176 22.26 -3.12 4.41
C LYS A 176 23.57 -3.22 3.65
N GLU A 177 23.57 -3.90 2.53
CA GLU A 177 24.77 -4.10 1.73
C GLU A 177 25.24 -2.81 1.05
N LYS A 178 24.31 -2.08 0.41
CA LYS A 178 24.63 -0.85 -0.33
C LYS A 178 25.07 0.28 0.59
N TYR A 179 24.40 0.48 1.72
CA TYR A 179 24.62 1.63 2.61
C TYR A 179 25.44 1.30 3.86
N LYS A 180 25.86 0.05 4.04
CA LYS A 180 26.64 -0.44 5.19
C LYS A 180 25.97 -0.06 6.53
N THR A 181 24.65 -0.21 6.61
CA THR A 181 23.84 0.15 7.78
C THR A 181 23.31 -1.07 8.49
N GLN A 182 23.03 -0.96 9.82
CA GLN A 182 22.44 -2.03 10.62
C GLN A 182 21.02 -1.72 11.11
N ASN A 183 20.54 -0.50 10.89
CA ASN A 183 19.24 -0.04 11.39
C ASN A 183 18.06 -0.38 10.46
N VAL A 184 18.25 -1.26 9.47
CA VAL A 184 17.19 -1.74 8.57
C VAL A 184 16.73 -3.12 9.02
N VAL A 185 15.42 -3.31 9.13
CA VAL A 185 14.79 -4.56 9.54
C VAL A 185 13.62 -4.90 8.62
N LEU A 186 13.30 -6.19 8.52
CA LEU A 186 12.06 -6.63 7.89
C LEU A 186 10.87 -6.25 8.76
N LEU A 187 9.87 -5.69 8.15
CA LEU A 187 8.63 -5.28 8.76
C LEU A 187 7.50 -5.50 7.77
N PRO A 188 6.86 -6.68 7.80
CA PRO A 188 5.78 -7.02 6.89
C PRO A 188 4.67 -5.96 6.89
N HIS A 189 3.92 -5.87 5.80
CA HIS A 189 2.88 -4.85 5.66
C HIS A 189 1.81 -4.96 6.76
N GLY A 190 1.43 -6.18 7.13
CA GLY A 190 0.37 -6.45 8.09
C GLY A 190 -1.03 -6.34 7.50
N ASN A 191 -1.97 -6.99 8.18
CA ASN A 191 -3.38 -7.02 7.80
C ASN A 191 -4.19 -6.09 8.69
N PHE A 192 -5.06 -5.29 8.09
CA PHE A 192 -5.84 -4.27 8.77
C PHE A 192 -6.94 -4.90 9.64
N GLU A 193 -7.75 -5.73 9.02
CA GLU A 193 -8.90 -6.40 9.62
C GLU A 193 -8.93 -7.87 9.22
N LEU A 194 -9.52 -8.68 10.07
CA LEU A 194 -9.81 -10.08 9.79
C LEU A 194 -11.30 -10.31 10.06
N PRO A 195 -12.15 -9.99 9.06
CA PRO A 195 -13.59 -10.21 9.19
C PRO A 195 -13.91 -11.70 9.24
N GLU A 196 -15.14 -12.03 9.62
CA GLU A 196 -15.64 -13.38 9.44
C GLU A 196 -15.56 -13.78 7.97
N ARG A 197 -15.12 -15.02 7.74
CA ARG A 197 -14.93 -15.50 6.39
C ARG A 197 -16.24 -15.76 5.67
N ASN A 198 -16.41 -15.17 4.51
CA ASN A 198 -17.53 -15.44 3.60
C ASN A 198 -17.06 -16.40 2.49
N TYR A 199 -17.47 -17.67 2.58
CA TYR A 199 -17.12 -18.69 1.62
C TYR A 199 -17.92 -18.57 0.32
N LEU A 200 -17.23 -18.69 -0.80
CA LEU A 200 -17.90 -18.80 -2.10
C LEU A 200 -18.39 -20.25 -2.33
N PRO A 201 -19.56 -20.44 -2.97
CA PRO A 201 -20.03 -21.77 -3.35
C PRO A 201 -19.10 -22.41 -4.39
N ASP A 202 -19.20 -23.74 -4.55
CA ASP A 202 -18.48 -24.44 -5.63
C ASP A 202 -19.06 -24.11 -7.01
N ASP A 203 -20.39 -24.09 -7.09
CA ASP A 203 -21.13 -23.83 -8.32
C ASP A 203 -21.43 -22.32 -8.44
N ILE A 204 -20.44 -21.57 -8.86
CA ILE A 204 -20.57 -20.11 -9.09
C ILE A 204 -21.15 -19.90 -10.49
N LYS A 205 -22.30 -19.23 -10.58
CA LYS A 205 -22.96 -18.91 -11.86
C LYS A 205 -22.57 -17.53 -12.41
N GLU A 206 -22.08 -16.66 -11.55
CA GLU A 206 -21.62 -15.32 -11.92
C GLU A 206 -20.23 -15.07 -11.35
N ILE A 207 -19.27 -14.88 -12.24
CA ILE A 207 -17.86 -14.66 -11.91
C ILE A 207 -17.58 -13.16 -11.94
N ASN A 208 -17.21 -12.59 -10.81
CA ASN A 208 -16.79 -11.19 -10.71
C ASN A 208 -15.26 -11.08 -10.59
N LEU A 209 -14.63 -10.58 -11.65
CA LEU A 209 -13.21 -10.21 -11.66
C LEU A 209 -13.07 -8.80 -11.10
N MET A 210 -12.38 -8.62 -9.98
CA MET A 210 -12.25 -7.33 -9.33
C MET A 210 -10.79 -6.90 -9.27
N ALA A 211 -10.50 -5.68 -9.73
CA ALA A 211 -9.23 -5.00 -9.51
C ALA A 211 -9.44 -3.77 -8.63
N PHE A 212 -8.58 -3.58 -7.62
CA PHE A 212 -8.74 -2.54 -6.61
C PHE A 212 -7.58 -1.54 -6.61
N GLY A 213 -7.89 -0.24 -6.42
CA GLY A 213 -6.90 0.79 -6.09
C GLY A 213 -6.88 2.01 -7.01
N LYS A 214 -5.67 2.54 -7.30
CA LYS A 214 -5.44 3.71 -8.16
C LYS A 214 -4.85 3.26 -9.49
N PHE A 215 -5.56 3.57 -10.59
CA PHE A 215 -5.28 3.03 -11.93
C PHE A 215 -4.57 4.03 -12.84
N GLY A 216 -3.98 3.52 -13.93
CA GLY A 216 -3.43 4.32 -15.03
C GLY A 216 -1.90 4.40 -15.07
N THR A 217 -1.21 4.13 -13.96
CA THR A 217 0.24 3.99 -13.95
C THR A 217 0.64 2.52 -14.22
N TYR A 218 1.03 1.80 -13.18
CA TYR A 218 1.39 0.38 -13.27
C TYR A 218 0.18 -0.57 -13.12
N LYS A 219 -0.99 -0.06 -12.71
CA LYS A 219 -2.25 -0.82 -12.66
C LYS A 219 -3.05 -0.54 -13.92
N LYS A 220 -3.14 -1.55 -14.81
CA LYS A 220 -3.77 -1.46 -16.13
C LYS A 220 -5.00 -2.36 -16.19
N ALA A 221 -6.19 -1.78 -15.91
CA ALA A 221 -7.42 -2.56 -15.84
C ALA A 221 -7.87 -3.14 -17.19
N GLU A 222 -7.32 -2.66 -18.30
CA GLU A 222 -7.62 -3.15 -19.65
C GLU A 222 -7.42 -4.66 -19.74
N VAL A 223 -6.31 -5.18 -19.23
CA VAL A 223 -5.98 -6.61 -19.34
C VAL A 223 -7.04 -7.51 -18.65
N MET A 224 -7.64 -7.02 -17.54
CA MET A 224 -8.72 -7.72 -16.85
C MET A 224 -10.02 -7.70 -17.66
N ILE A 225 -10.36 -6.54 -18.25
CA ILE A 225 -11.59 -6.38 -19.03
C ILE A 225 -11.48 -7.20 -20.33
N ASP A 226 -10.33 -7.13 -21.01
CA ASP A 226 -10.09 -7.92 -22.23
C ASP A 226 -10.12 -9.44 -21.91
N ALA A 227 -9.57 -9.87 -20.77
CA ALA A 227 -9.64 -11.28 -20.33
C ALA A 227 -11.07 -11.73 -20.03
N MET A 228 -11.94 -10.86 -19.51
CA MET A 228 -13.36 -11.17 -19.31
C MET A 228 -14.05 -11.51 -20.63
N GLU A 229 -13.75 -10.81 -21.72
CA GLU A 229 -14.32 -11.14 -23.05
C GLU A 229 -13.83 -12.50 -23.56
N VAL A 230 -12.56 -12.86 -23.28
CA VAL A 230 -12.02 -14.19 -23.60
C VAL A 230 -12.75 -15.27 -22.79
N LEU A 231 -12.90 -15.06 -21.48
CA LEU A 231 -13.61 -16.00 -20.59
C LEU A 231 -15.06 -16.19 -20.98
N GLN A 232 -15.77 -15.13 -21.38
CA GLN A 232 -17.16 -15.25 -21.84
C GLN A 232 -17.30 -16.14 -23.09
N LYS A 233 -16.27 -16.18 -23.95
CA LYS A 233 -16.24 -17.10 -25.11
C LYS A 233 -15.89 -18.53 -24.69
N MET A 234 -15.03 -18.71 -23.68
CA MET A 234 -14.64 -20.02 -23.15
C MET A 234 -15.81 -20.70 -22.39
N TYR A 235 -16.62 -19.91 -21.68
CA TYR A 235 -17.70 -20.36 -20.82
C TYR A 235 -19.01 -19.64 -21.14
N PRO A 236 -19.70 -20.01 -22.25
CA PRO A 236 -20.92 -19.32 -22.70
C PRO A 236 -22.08 -19.37 -21.69
N ASP A 237 -22.11 -20.38 -20.84
CA ASP A 237 -23.17 -20.60 -19.84
C ASP A 237 -22.92 -19.86 -18.51
N LEU A 238 -21.72 -19.29 -18.30
CA LEU A 238 -21.40 -18.50 -17.13
C LEU A 238 -21.56 -17.01 -17.43
N LYS A 239 -21.96 -16.27 -16.40
CA LYS A 239 -21.96 -14.80 -16.45
C LYS A 239 -20.65 -14.26 -15.91
N PHE A 240 -20.07 -13.30 -16.60
CA PHE A 240 -18.86 -12.60 -16.16
C PHE A 240 -19.14 -11.12 -15.93
N LYS A 241 -18.52 -10.58 -14.91
CA LYS A 241 -18.51 -9.16 -14.56
C LYS A 241 -17.08 -8.74 -14.28
N SER A 242 -16.71 -7.52 -14.67
CA SER A 242 -15.46 -6.89 -14.27
C SER A 242 -15.74 -5.66 -13.41
N THR A 243 -15.18 -5.61 -12.21
CA THR A 243 -15.31 -4.48 -11.29
C THR A 243 -13.97 -3.74 -11.19
N VAL A 244 -13.91 -2.54 -11.75
CA VAL A 244 -12.78 -1.61 -11.60
C VAL A 244 -13.04 -0.77 -10.35
N ALA A 245 -12.51 -1.23 -9.22
CA ALA A 245 -12.80 -0.71 -7.90
C ALA A 245 -11.77 0.35 -7.49
N GLY A 246 -12.07 1.63 -7.72
CA GLY A 246 -11.18 2.71 -7.37
C GLY A 246 -11.15 3.88 -8.35
N THR A 247 -10.07 4.66 -8.30
CA THR A 247 -9.95 5.94 -9.00
C THR A 247 -8.70 6.01 -9.87
N ASP A 248 -8.59 7.09 -10.65
CA ASP A 248 -7.36 7.44 -11.33
C ASP A 248 -6.20 7.62 -10.34
N ASN A 249 -5.01 7.22 -10.76
CA ASN A 249 -3.79 7.69 -10.12
C ASN A 249 -3.66 9.21 -10.34
N PRO A 250 -3.32 10.02 -9.33
CA PRO A 250 -3.19 11.48 -9.47
C PRO A 250 -2.29 11.95 -10.62
N ASN A 251 -1.32 11.11 -11.03
CA ASN A 251 -0.40 11.40 -12.12
C ASN A 251 -0.95 11.04 -13.52
N VAL A 252 -2.10 10.35 -13.61
CA VAL A 252 -2.71 9.91 -14.88
C VAL A 252 -4.22 10.14 -14.82
N LYS A 253 -4.61 11.41 -14.88
CA LYS A 253 -6.02 11.81 -14.84
C LYS A 253 -6.74 11.43 -16.14
N GLY A 254 -8.00 11.00 -16.02
CA GLY A 254 -8.86 10.64 -17.16
C GLY A 254 -8.64 9.21 -17.65
N TYR A 255 -7.85 8.39 -16.98
CA TYR A 255 -7.64 7.00 -17.34
C TYR A 255 -8.95 6.19 -17.25
N ILE A 256 -9.68 6.30 -16.14
CA ILE A 256 -10.97 5.62 -15.95
C ILE A 256 -12.00 6.07 -17.00
N ASP A 257 -12.06 7.36 -17.32
CA ASP A 257 -12.97 7.87 -18.35
C ASP A 257 -12.58 7.34 -19.74
N GLY A 258 -11.29 7.18 -20.01
CA GLY A 258 -10.80 6.48 -21.19
C GLY A 258 -11.27 5.04 -21.27
N LEU A 259 -11.20 4.29 -20.16
CA LEU A 259 -11.72 2.93 -20.08
C LEU A 259 -13.23 2.85 -20.33
N LYS A 260 -14.02 3.71 -19.66
CA LYS A 260 -15.48 3.78 -19.86
C LYS A 260 -15.84 4.01 -21.34
N LYS A 261 -15.08 4.86 -22.02
CA LYS A 261 -15.29 5.13 -23.45
C LYS A 261 -14.90 3.91 -24.31
N LYS A 262 -13.72 3.31 -24.05
CA LYS A 262 -13.21 2.16 -24.80
C LYS A 262 -14.14 0.95 -24.68
N TYR A 263 -14.64 0.68 -23.47
CA TYR A 263 -15.46 -0.49 -23.17
C TYR A 263 -16.96 -0.19 -22.99
N SER A 264 -17.43 0.91 -23.59
CA SER A 264 -18.85 1.32 -23.53
C SER A 264 -19.84 0.30 -24.12
N HIS A 265 -19.35 -0.62 -24.94
CA HIS A 265 -20.11 -1.73 -25.50
C HIS A 265 -20.29 -2.91 -24.54
N LEU A 266 -19.60 -2.95 -23.40
CA LEU A 266 -19.66 -4.01 -22.39
C LEU A 266 -20.47 -3.54 -21.18
N PRO A 267 -21.75 -3.98 -21.05
CA PRO A 267 -22.61 -3.53 -19.94
C PRO A 267 -22.24 -4.17 -18.60
N ASN A 268 -21.40 -5.19 -18.60
CA ASN A 268 -20.95 -5.96 -17.44
C ASN A 268 -19.60 -5.47 -16.87
N VAL A 269 -19.15 -4.28 -17.26
CA VAL A 269 -17.99 -3.60 -16.65
C VAL A 269 -18.48 -2.49 -15.71
N GLU A 270 -18.19 -2.63 -14.44
CA GLU A 270 -18.54 -1.66 -13.41
C GLU A 270 -17.33 -0.81 -12.99
N TYR A 271 -17.56 0.49 -12.77
CA TYR A 271 -16.56 1.44 -12.29
C TYR A 271 -17.10 2.11 -11.02
N THR A 272 -16.51 1.78 -9.86
CA THR A 272 -17.06 2.22 -8.57
C THR A 272 -16.71 3.66 -8.21
N GLY A 273 -15.60 4.19 -8.75
CA GLY A 273 -14.99 5.41 -8.21
C GLY A 273 -14.33 5.16 -6.85
N TYR A 274 -14.19 6.19 -6.05
CA TYR A 274 -13.63 6.08 -4.69
C TYR A 274 -14.52 5.22 -3.80
N ILE A 275 -13.90 4.29 -3.08
CA ILE A 275 -14.58 3.37 -2.16
C ILE A 275 -14.27 3.82 -0.73
N PRO A 276 -15.28 4.26 0.04
CA PRO A 276 -15.12 4.51 1.46
C PRO A 276 -14.73 3.24 2.23
N GLU A 277 -14.03 3.39 3.36
CA GLU A 277 -13.51 2.27 4.16
C GLU A 277 -14.62 1.26 4.55
N GLU A 278 -15.78 1.76 4.93
CA GLU A 278 -16.95 0.96 5.30
C GLU A 278 -17.52 0.09 4.17
N MET A 279 -17.17 0.40 2.91
CA MET A 279 -17.60 -0.34 1.73
C MET A 279 -16.55 -1.33 1.21
N VAL A 280 -15.32 -1.28 1.73
CA VAL A 280 -14.22 -2.13 1.25
C VAL A 280 -14.55 -3.61 1.41
N SER A 281 -15.07 -4.01 2.57
CA SER A 281 -15.45 -5.41 2.84
C SER A 281 -16.44 -5.95 1.80
N GLN A 282 -17.46 -5.15 1.47
CA GLN A 282 -18.49 -5.55 0.51
C GLN A 282 -17.91 -5.78 -0.90
N ILE A 283 -17.02 -4.89 -1.36
CA ILE A 283 -16.36 -5.00 -2.67
C ILE A 283 -15.54 -6.30 -2.79
N PHE A 284 -14.82 -6.66 -1.72
CA PHE A 284 -14.08 -7.91 -1.69
C PHE A 284 -15.01 -9.13 -1.60
N TRP A 285 -16.09 -9.07 -0.79
CA TRP A 285 -17.04 -10.19 -0.70
C TRP A 285 -17.84 -10.41 -1.98
N ASP A 286 -18.12 -9.36 -2.74
CA ASP A 286 -18.79 -9.46 -4.04
C ASP A 286 -17.86 -9.96 -5.16
N SER A 287 -16.54 -9.98 -4.93
CA SER A 287 -15.59 -10.50 -5.91
C SER A 287 -15.46 -12.02 -5.86
N THR A 288 -15.32 -12.67 -7.03
CA THR A 288 -14.93 -14.07 -7.13
C THR A 288 -13.41 -14.19 -7.11
N PHE A 289 -12.74 -13.36 -7.91
CA PHE A 289 -11.28 -13.31 -8.00
C PHE A 289 -10.80 -11.87 -7.84
N VAL A 290 -9.73 -11.70 -7.09
CA VAL A 290 -9.00 -10.43 -7.01
C VAL A 290 -7.88 -10.45 -8.03
N ILE A 291 -7.98 -9.57 -9.01
CA ILE A 291 -7.04 -9.47 -10.13
C ILE A 291 -5.99 -8.41 -9.84
N PHE A 292 -4.73 -8.71 -10.08
CA PHE A 292 -3.59 -7.79 -9.95
C PHE A 292 -3.10 -7.39 -11.34
N PRO A 293 -3.73 -6.42 -12.00
CA PRO A 293 -3.39 -6.05 -13.36
C PRO A 293 -2.16 -5.13 -13.38
N TYR A 294 -1.06 -5.61 -12.75
CA TYR A 294 0.16 -4.82 -12.57
C TYR A 294 1.15 -5.11 -13.70
N THR A 295 1.81 -4.04 -14.16
CA THR A 295 2.94 -4.16 -15.11
C THR A 295 4.29 -4.14 -14.39
N THR A 296 4.32 -3.60 -13.18
CA THR A 296 5.48 -3.60 -12.27
C THR A 296 5.02 -3.39 -10.83
N THR A 297 5.86 -3.67 -9.86
CA THR A 297 5.64 -3.30 -8.46
C THR A 297 6.96 -2.92 -7.80
N THR A 298 6.89 -2.11 -6.74
CA THR A 298 8.05 -1.62 -5.98
C THR A 298 7.80 -1.71 -4.48
N GLY A 299 7.05 -2.69 -4.04
CA GLY A 299 6.71 -2.88 -2.63
C GLY A 299 5.72 -4.00 -2.43
N SER A 300 5.40 -4.34 -1.18
CA SER A 300 4.31 -5.27 -0.88
C SER A 300 2.98 -4.64 -1.29
N SER A 301 2.08 -5.47 -1.79
CA SER A 301 0.77 -4.99 -2.23
C SER A 301 -0.24 -5.05 -1.08
N GLY A 302 -0.69 -3.89 -0.57
CA GLY A 302 -1.78 -3.84 0.42
C GLY A 302 -3.05 -4.57 -0.04
N ILE A 303 -3.29 -4.63 -1.36
CA ILE A 303 -4.41 -5.38 -1.93
C ILE A 303 -4.26 -6.89 -1.74
N LEU A 304 -3.04 -7.43 -1.75
CA LEU A 304 -2.78 -8.84 -1.47
C LEU A 304 -3.23 -9.19 -0.05
N HIS A 305 -2.86 -8.35 0.91
CA HIS A 305 -3.23 -8.51 2.32
C HIS A 305 -4.75 -8.38 2.52
N GLN A 306 -5.39 -7.41 1.85
CA GLN A 306 -6.84 -7.28 1.89
C GLN A 306 -7.54 -8.49 1.25
N ALA A 307 -7.11 -8.94 0.07
CA ALA A 307 -7.67 -10.15 -0.57
C ALA A 307 -7.56 -11.36 0.35
N GLY A 308 -6.42 -11.51 1.03
CA GLY A 308 -6.22 -12.55 2.03
C GLY A 308 -7.16 -12.41 3.23
N SER A 309 -7.32 -11.20 3.77
CA SER A 309 -8.22 -10.95 4.91
C SER A 309 -9.67 -11.33 4.61
N TYR A 310 -10.11 -11.17 3.36
CA TYR A 310 -11.44 -11.56 2.91
C TYR A 310 -11.50 -12.99 2.32
N GLY A 311 -10.40 -13.74 2.38
CA GLY A 311 -10.32 -15.11 1.89
C GLY A 311 -10.63 -15.25 0.40
N ARG A 312 -10.08 -14.36 -0.43
CA ARG A 312 -10.30 -14.38 -1.90
C ARG A 312 -9.10 -14.97 -2.63
N ALA A 313 -9.39 -15.71 -3.69
CA ALA A 313 -8.36 -16.20 -4.58
C ALA A 313 -7.80 -15.04 -5.43
N CYS A 314 -6.47 -15.00 -5.55
CA CYS A 314 -5.74 -13.96 -6.25
C CYS A 314 -5.30 -14.46 -7.63
N ILE A 315 -5.42 -13.59 -8.66
CA ILE A 315 -4.83 -13.79 -9.98
C ILE A 315 -3.69 -12.78 -10.13
N LEU A 316 -2.46 -13.29 -10.14
CA LEU A 316 -1.23 -12.55 -9.93
C LEU A 316 -0.39 -12.45 -11.20
N PRO A 317 0.16 -11.30 -11.55
CA PRO A 317 1.13 -11.21 -12.63
C PRO A 317 2.47 -11.83 -12.19
N LYS A 318 3.22 -12.39 -13.13
CA LYS A 318 4.59 -12.86 -12.90
C LYS A 318 5.53 -11.65 -12.78
N ILE A 319 5.74 -11.18 -11.55
CA ILE A 319 6.62 -10.05 -11.21
C ILE A 319 7.42 -10.44 -9.96
N ASP A 320 8.73 -10.47 -10.07
CA ASP A 320 9.67 -10.97 -9.05
C ASP A 320 9.36 -10.50 -7.62
N ASP A 321 9.19 -9.18 -7.39
CA ASP A 321 8.94 -8.63 -6.05
C ASP A 321 7.59 -9.12 -5.49
N LEU A 322 6.56 -9.26 -6.33
CA LEU A 322 5.25 -9.73 -5.91
C LEU A 322 5.27 -11.24 -5.62
N GLU A 323 5.93 -12.03 -6.47
CA GLU A 323 6.10 -13.47 -6.28
C GLU A 323 6.81 -13.77 -4.96
N ARG A 324 7.87 -12.99 -4.65
CA ARG A 324 8.59 -13.11 -3.36
C ARG A 324 7.70 -12.81 -2.15
N VAL A 325 6.92 -11.73 -2.19
CA VAL A 325 5.99 -11.40 -1.09
C VAL A 325 4.96 -12.51 -0.90
N VAL A 326 4.40 -13.02 -2.00
CA VAL A 326 3.43 -14.13 -1.98
C VAL A 326 4.05 -15.36 -1.30
N GLU A 327 5.28 -15.73 -1.69
CA GLU A 327 6.00 -16.88 -1.14
C GLU A 327 6.39 -16.66 0.33
N GLU A 328 7.04 -15.53 0.66
CA GLU A 328 7.57 -15.24 2.00
C GLU A 328 6.47 -15.09 3.04
N GLU A 329 5.32 -14.53 2.66
CA GLU A 329 4.20 -14.32 3.58
C GLU A 329 3.16 -15.45 3.54
N GLY A 330 3.37 -16.45 2.66
CA GLY A 330 2.55 -17.65 2.59
C GLY A 330 1.22 -17.49 1.86
N TYR A 331 1.06 -16.45 1.05
CA TYR A 331 -0.09 -16.28 0.16
C TYR A 331 -0.01 -17.25 -1.03
N GLY A 332 -1.11 -17.35 -1.80
CA GLY A 332 -1.22 -18.14 -3.02
C GLY A 332 -2.07 -17.47 -4.08
N GLY A 333 -1.95 -17.95 -5.32
CA GLY A 333 -2.74 -17.47 -6.44
C GLY A 333 -2.41 -18.19 -7.74
N ALA A 334 -3.21 -17.95 -8.78
CA ALA A 334 -2.87 -18.36 -10.13
C ALA A 334 -2.11 -17.23 -10.85
N TYR A 335 -1.09 -17.59 -11.63
CA TYR A 335 -0.18 -16.61 -12.24
C TYR A 335 -0.45 -16.44 -13.73
N PHE A 336 -0.28 -15.21 -14.22
CA PHE A 336 -0.37 -14.85 -15.62
C PHE A 336 0.80 -13.98 -16.08
N GLU A 337 1.09 -13.99 -17.39
CA GLU A 337 2.07 -13.10 -18.00
C GLU A 337 1.55 -11.65 -18.02
N THR A 338 2.35 -10.69 -17.59
CA THR A 338 1.97 -9.27 -17.51
C THR A 338 1.44 -8.76 -18.86
N GLU A 339 0.40 -7.91 -18.81
CA GLU A 339 -0.24 -7.30 -19.99
C GLU A 339 -0.80 -8.31 -21.03
N ASN A 340 -1.02 -9.58 -20.64
CA ASN A 340 -1.52 -10.63 -21.52
C ASN A 340 -2.90 -11.10 -21.03
N ALA A 341 -3.95 -10.70 -21.76
CA ALA A 341 -5.34 -11.00 -21.42
C ALA A 341 -5.66 -12.49 -21.57
N GLU A 342 -5.12 -13.16 -22.58
CA GLU A 342 -5.30 -14.59 -22.80
C GLU A 342 -4.68 -15.40 -21.64
N SER A 343 -3.46 -15.03 -21.23
CA SER A 343 -2.80 -15.67 -20.09
C SER A 343 -3.57 -15.45 -18.80
N LEU A 344 -4.13 -14.25 -18.59
CA LEU A 344 -4.99 -13.97 -17.44
C LEU A 344 -6.27 -14.81 -17.50
N ALA A 345 -6.92 -14.91 -18.66
CA ALA A 345 -8.09 -15.74 -18.83
C ALA A 345 -7.81 -17.22 -18.53
N VAL A 346 -6.67 -17.76 -18.98
CA VAL A 346 -6.24 -19.13 -18.66
C VAL A 346 -6.02 -19.32 -17.16
N ALA A 347 -5.40 -18.36 -16.49
CA ALA A 347 -5.19 -18.42 -15.03
C ALA A 347 -6.53 -18.42 -14.27
N VAL A 348 -7.49 -17.60 -14.67
CA VAL A 348 -8.85 -17.61 -14.10
C VAL A 348 -9.56 -18.94 -14.40
N ALA A 349 -9.52 -19.41 -15.65
CA ALA A 349 -10.14 -20.65 -16.09
C ALA A 349 -9.65 -21.85 -15.26
N SER A 350 -8.36 -21.92 -14.96
CA SER A 350 -7.78 -23.01 -14.15
C SER A 350 -8.43 -23.14 -12.76
N LEU A 351 -8.90 -22.02 -12.17
CA LEU A 351 -9.56 -22.00 -10.87
C LEU A 351 -11.10 -22.13 -10.98
N ILE A 352 -11.68 -21.83 -12.13
CA ILE A 352 -13.09 -22.15 -12.44
C ILE A 352 -13.24 -23.66 -12.61
N ASP A 353 -12.35 -24.28 -13.39
CA ASP A 353 -12.38 -25.71 -13.69
C ASP A 353 -11.97 -26.59 -12.49
N ASN A 354 -11.26 -26.00 -11.52
CA ASN A 354 -10.86 -26.69 -10.31
C ASN A 354 -11.29 -25.91 -9.03
N PRO A 355 -12.57 -26.01 -8.64
CA PRO A 355 -13.09 -25.32 -7.44
C PRO A 355 -12.36 -25.69 -6.16
N GLN A 356 -11.83 -26.92 -6.06
CA GLN A 356 -11.05 -27.32 -4.89
C GLN A 356 -9.72 -26.56 -4.78
N GLU A 357 -9.02 -26.35 -5.88
CA GLU A 357 -7.78 -25.55 -5.92
C GLU A 357 -8.08 -24.10 -5.59
N ARG A 358 -9.16 -23.53 -6.12
CA ARG A 358 -9.61 -22.19 -5.71
C ARG A 358 -9.79 -22.10 -4.21
N ARG A 359 -10.48 -23.06 -3.58
CA ARG A 359 -10.69 -23.08 -2.13
C ARG A 359 -9.38 -23.22 -1.36
N ASN A 360 -8.46 -24.06 -1.83
CA ASN A 360 -7.14 -24.21 -1.21
C ASN A 360 -6.40 -22.86 -1.17
N ILE A 361 -6.43 -22.10 -2.26
CA ILE A 361 -5.84 -20.77 -2.35
C ILE A 361 -6.56 -19.78 -1.42
N GLU A 362 -7.89 -19.79 -1.41
CA GLU A 362 -8.70 -18.95 -0.50
C GLU A 362 -8.37 -19.22 0.97
N ASP A 363 -8.24 -20.51 1.35
CA ASP A 363 -7.86 -20.94 2.70
C ASP A 363 -6.44 -20.52 3.05
N GLN A 364 -5.52 -20.72 2.11
CA GLN A 364 -4.13 -20.33 2.26
C GLN A 364 -4.01 -18.82 2.49
N ASN A 365 -4.68 -18.01 1.66
CA ASN A 365 -4.67 -16.56 1.72
C ASN A 365 -5.24 -16.04 3.05
N PHE A 366 -6.36 -16.61 3.49
CA PHE A 366 -6.96 -16.25 4.78
C PHE A 366 -6.05 -16.61 5.96
N LYS A 367 -5.40 -17.79 5.89
CA LYS A 367 -4.43 -18.22 6.91
C LYS A 367 -3.20 -17.32 6.95
N ALA A 368 -2.67 -16.95 5.79
CA ALA A 368 -1.54 -16.03 5.68
C ALA A 368 -1.88 -14.66 6.28
N ALA A 369 -3.04 -14.10 5.90
CA ALA A 369 -3.54 -12.85 6.47
C ALA A 369 -3.68 -12.92 8.00
N LYS A 370 -4.20 -14.02 8.53
CA LYS A 370 -4.33 -14.23 9.99
C LYS A 370 -2.99 -14.28 10.72
N GLY A 371 -1.92 -14.65 10.03
CA GLY A 371 -0.57 -14.73 10.58
C GLY A 371 0.13 -13.38 10.78
N LEU A 372 -0.42 -12.29 10.21
CA LEU A 372 0.21 -10.96 10.20
C LEU A 372 -0.73 -9.84 10.68
N PRO A 373 -1.36 -9.92 11.87
CA PRO A 373 -2.30 -8.92 12.32
C PRO A 373 -1.58 -7.60 12.68
N MET A 374 -2.12 -6.47 12.24
CA MET A 374 -1.57 -5.12 12.49
C MET A 374 -1.34 -4.85 13.99
N ASN A 375 -2.18 -5.42 14.84
CA ASN A 375 -2.07 -5.26 16.29
C ASN A 375 -0.79 -5.89 16.87
N GLU A 376 -0.31 -7.01 16.33
CA GLU A 376 0.95 -7.62 16.73
C GLU A 376 2.14 -6.83 16.20
N LEU A 377 2.05 -6.34 14.97
CA LEU A 377 3.06 -5.44 14.42
C LEU A 377 3.20 -4.17 15.27
N ALA A 378 2.10 -3.56 15.71
CA ALA A 378 2.15 -2.40 16.60
C ALA A 378 2.87 -2.74 17.93
N GLN A 379 2.67 -3.94 18.48
CA GLN A 379 3.39 -4.37 19.69
C GLN A 379 4.89 -4.52 19.42
N TRP A 380 5.26 -5.04 18.26
CA TRP A 380 6.64 -5.15 17.82
C TRP A 380 7.29 -3.76 17.69
N TYR A 381 6.61 -2.79 17.04
CA TYR A 381 7.07 -1.40 16.96
C TYR A 381 7.31 -0.81 18.35
N LEU A 382 6.35 -0.98 19.26
CA LEU A 382 6.48 -0.47 20.62
C LEU A 382 7.72 -1.01 21.33
N SER A 383 7.99 -2.32 21.19
CA SER A 383 9.15 -2.94 21.81
C SER A 383 10.47 -2.34 21.30
N HIS A 384 10.54 -1.97 20.02
CA HIS A 384 11.72 -1.32 19.43
C HIS A 384 11.83 0.14 19.86
N ILE A 385 10.74 0.88 19.86
CA ILE A 385 10.71 2.27 20.32
C ILE A 385 11.14 2.35 21.80
N GLN A 386 10.65 1.46 22.65
CA GLN A 386 11.04 1.43 24.05
C GLN A 386 12.54 1.23 24.27
N LYS A 387 13.21 0.47 23.40
CA LYS A 387 14.68 0.31 23.44
C LYS A 387 15.44 1.57 23.01
N LEU A 388 14.81 2.42 22.20
CA LEU A 388 15.40 3.69 21.74
C LEU A 388 15.23 4.82 22.76
N LEU A 389 14.28 4.69 23.68
CA LEU A 389 14.02 5.69 24.71
C LEU A 389 15.06 5.61 25.83
N PRO A 390 15.46 6.75 26.42
CA PRO A 390 16.27 6.73 27.64
C PRO A 390 15.54 5.92 28.72
N GLN A 391 16.24 4.96 29.30
CA GLN A 391 15.69 4.26 30.46
C GLN A 391 15.48 5.27 31.57
N LYS A 392 14.22 5.45 31.98
CA LYS A 392 13.95 6.25 33.18
C LYS A 392 14.60 5.54 34.37
N PRO A 393 15.37 6.29 35.19
CA PRO A 393 15.99 5.73 36.40
C PRO A 393 14.97 5.18 37.38
#